data_a12938724105ced8870685f475b3fb7d
#
_entry.id   a12938724105ced8870685f475b3fb7d
#
_cell.length_a   1.000
_cell.length_b   1.000
_cell.length_c   1.000
_cell.angle_alpha   90.00
_cell.angle_beta   90.00
_cell.angle_gamma   90.00
#
_symmetry.space_group_name_H-M   'P 1'
#
loop_
_entity.id
_entity.type
_entity.pdbx_description
1 polymer ?
#
loop_
_entity_poly.entity_id
_entity_poly.type
_entity_poly.pdbx_seq_one_letter_code
_entity_poly.pdbx_strand_id
1 'polypeptide(L)'
;MCIRDRYSGPTTATVNDEVCKWMLSQKWQPSIRIASPYFDTPEYINSISKSILNSFKKDGTPDLLLLSFHGAPKRYLIEGDPYHCQCAKTGRLIKEKLKIHDNKFMISFQSRFGSEPWLQPYTDETLEKLGNKNIKHLSVITPGFSADNIETLEEINMEGREEFLESGGKKFTYIPCLNDTKEGMDLLHKLALKELAGWI
;
A
#
# COMPACT_ATOMS: atom_id res chain seq x y z
N MET A 1 10.65 5.82 -0.66
CA MET A 1 9.63 4.76 -0.91
C MET A 1 9.84 3.61 0.07
N CYS A 2 8.87 3.33 0.95
CA CYS A 2 8.97 2.27 1.96
C CYS A 2 8.05 1.09 1.62
N ILE A 3 8.26 0.46 0.47
CA ILE A 3 7.55 -0.75 0.07
C ILE A 3 8.27 -1.93 0.72
N ARG A 4 7.85 -2.34 1.92
CA ARG A 4 8.44 -3.46 2.66
C ARG A 4 7.54 -4.68 2.70
N ASP A 5 6.25 -4.49 2.49
CA ASP A 5 5.23 -5.53 2.56
C ASP A 5 5.17 -6.40 1.31
N ARG A 6 5.70 -5.92 0.17
CA ARG A 6 5.64 -6.58 -1.15
C ARG A 6 6.95 -6.45 -1.91
N TYR A 7 7.13 -7.33 -2.89
CA TYR A 7 8.30 -7.32 -3.76
C TYR A 7 8.16 -6.27 -4.86
N SER A 8 9.27 -5.61 -5.18
CA SER A 8 9.45 -4.85 -6.42
C SER A 8 10.92 -4.82 -6.80
N GLY A 9 11.23 -4.84 -8.10
CA GLY A 9 12.58 -4.77 -8.63
C GLY A 9 13.39 -3.58 -8.10
N PRO A 10 12.87 -2.33 -8.18
CA PRO A 10 13.62 -1.15 -7.74
C PRO A 10 13.78 -1.02 -6.21
N THR A 11 13.16 -1.86 -5.43
CA THR A 11 13.24 -1.82 -3.96
C THR A 11 13.81 -3.12 -3.38
N THR A 12 13.06 -4.20 -3.39
CA THR A 12 13.44 -5.47 -2.76
C THR A 12 14.61 -6.12 -3.47
N ALA A 13 14.57 -6.19 -4.81
CA ALA A 13 15.67 -6.80 -5.56
C ALA A 13 16.98 -6.03 -5.39
N THR A 14 16.93 -4.69 -5.47
CA THR A 14 18.11 -3.84 -5.30
C THR A 14 18.79 -4.04 -3.94
N VAL A 15 17.98 -4.13 -2.86
CA VAL A 15 18.52 -4.41 -1.52
C VAL A 15 19.12 -5.81 -1.45
N ASN A 16 18.44 -6.81 -2.01
CA ASN A 16 18.92 -8.19 -2.04
C ASN A 16 20.23 -8.31 -2.81
N ASP A 17 20.34 -7.64 -3.95
CA ASP A 17 21.56 -7.62 -4.77
C ASP A 17 22.75 -7.07 -3.98
N GLU A 18 22.57 -5.97 -3.24
CA GLU A 18 23.63 -5.39 -2.42
C GLU A 18 24.03 -6.32 -1.25
N VAL A 19 23.07 -6.98 -0.61
CA VAL A 19 23.37 -8.00 0.41
C VAL A 19 24.17 -9.15 -0.19
N CYS A 20 23.78 -9.66 -1.37
CA CYS A 20 24.50 -10.73 -2.06
C CYS A 20 25.92 -10.30 -2.45
N LYS A 21 26.10 -9.11 -3.01
CA LYS A 21 27.43 -8.56 -3.34
C LYS A 21 28.32 -8.45 -2.11
N TRP A 22 27.77 -7.95 -1.00
CA TRP A 22 28.49 -7.88 0.27
C TRP A 22 28.92 -9.27 0.75
N MET A 23 28.00 -10.25 0.72
CA MET A 23 28.29 -11.65 1.08
C MET A 23 29.47 -12.22 0.28
N LEU A 24 29.48 -12.00 -1.04
CA LEU A 24 30.56 -12.47 -1.92
C LEU A 24 31.92 -11.83 -1.57
N SER A 25 31.95 -10.67 -0.96
CA SER A 25 33.18 -10.00 -0.54
C SER A 25 33.74 -10.49 0.79
N GLN A 26 32.99 -11.26 1.58
CA GLN A 26 33.40 -11.70 2.90
C GLN A 26 34.18 -13.03 2.84
N LYS A 27 35.27 -13.13 3.58
CA LYS A 27 35.99 -14.39 3.77
C LYS A 27 35.24 -15.36 4.69
N TRP A 28 34.54 -14.83 5.68
CA TRP A 28 33.65 -15.57 6.56
C TRP A 28 32.24 -15.06 6.39
N GLN A 29 31.36 -15.89 5.84
CA GLN A 29 30.00 -15.51 5.52
C GLN A 29 29.05 -15.89 6.66
N PRO A 30 28.30 -14.93 7.22
CA PRO A 30 27.26 -15.23 8.19
C PRO A 30 26.04 -15.86 7.49
N SER A 31 25.22 -16.55 8.26
CA SER A 31 23.88 -16.96 7.77
C SER A 31 23.00 -15.73 7.61
N ILE A 32 22.41 -15.55 6.44
CA ILE A 32 21.46 -14.47 6.14
C ILE A 32 20.14 -15.09 5.70
N ARG A 33 19.04 -14.58 6.26
CA ARG A 33 17.69 -14.87 5.79
C ARG A 33 17.04 -13.57 5.32
N ILE A 34 16.53 -13.58 4.10
CA ILE A 34 15.73 -12.49 3.56
C ILE A 34 14.26 -12.84 3.80
N ALA A 35 13.57 -12.01 4.56
CA ALA A 35 12.16 -12.20 4.87
C ALA A 35 11.30 -12.15 3.60
N SER A 36 10.32 -13.04 3.52
CA SER A 36 9.36 -13.06 2.42
C SER A 36 8.43 -11.83 2.46
N PRO A 37 7.95 -11.35 1.31
CA PRO A 37 6.88 -10.35 1.28
C PRO A 37 5.65 -10.84 2.07
N TYR A 38 4.97 -9.92 2.77
CA TYR A 38 3.83 -10.26 3.65
C TYR A 38 2.51 -9.62 3.21
N PHE A 39 2.45 -9.10 1.98
CA PHE A 39 1.32 -8.36 1.39
C PHE A 39 -0.03 -9.10 1.40
N ASP A 40 -0.04 -10.40 1.55
CA ASP A 40 -1.24 -11.27 1.52
C ASP A 40 -1.41 -12.09 2.80
N THR A 41 -0.53 -11.91 3.80
CA THR A 41 -0.62 -12.66 5.05
C THR A 41 -1.88 -12.30 5.83
N PRO A 42 -2.52 -13.27 6.51
CA PRO A 42 -3.73 -13.00 7.29
C PRO A 42 -3.52 -11.91 8.35
N GLU A 43 -2.35 -11.84 8.96
CA GLU A 43 -1.98 -10.84 9.97
C GLU A 43 -2.03 -9.43 9.39
N TYR A 44 -1.42 -9.24 8.22
CA TYR A 44 -1.39 -7.95 7.52
C TYR A 44 -2.79 -7.53 7.07
N ILE A 45 -3.51 -8.41 6.39
CA ILE A 45 -4.88 -8.14 5.92
C ILE A 45 -5.82 -7.83 7.10
N ASN A 46 -5.68 -8.53 8.23
CA ASN A 46 -6.49 -8.25 9.43
C ASN A 46 -6.16 -6.87 10.03
N SER A 47 -4.87 -6.50 10.12
CA SER A 47 -4.46 -5.20 10.67
C SER A 47 -4.97 -4.04 9.82
N ILE A 48 -4.80 -4.10 8.51
CA ILE A 48 -5.33 -3.08 7.57
C ILE A 48 -6.86 -3.04 7.62
N SER A 49 -7.53 -4.18 7.57
CA SER A 49 -9.00 -4.22 7.62
C SER A 49 -9.55 -3.64 8.93
N LYS A 50 -8.88 -3.86 10.06
CA LYS A 50 -9.26 -3.29 11.35
C LYS A 50 -9.10 -1.77 11.36
N SER A 51 -7.99 -1.25 10.81
CA SER A 51 -7.78 0.20 10.65
C SER A 51 -8.90 0.84 9.83
N ILE A 52 -9.27 0.24 8.69
CA ILE A 52 -10.39 0.70 7.85
C ILE A 52 -11.71 0.71 8.63
N LEU A 53 -12.05 -0.38 9.32
CA LEU A 53 -13.29 -0.47 10.11
C LEU A 53 -13.32 0.54 11.26
N ASN A 54 -12.21 0.82 11.90
CA ASN A 54 -12.11 1.83 12.94
C ASN A 54 -12.36 3.24 12.38
N SER A 55 -11.82 3.54 11.20
CA SER A 55 -12.11 4.79 10.50
C SER A 55 -13.59 4.90 10.13
N PHE A 56 -14.20 3.83 9.59
CA PHE A 56 -15.64 3.84 9.27
C PHE A 56 -16.53 4.06 10.50
N LYS A 57 -16.15 3.54 11.66
CA LYS A 57 -16.87 3.79 12.93
C LYS A 57 -16.74 5.24 13.39
N LYS A 58 -15.56 5.84 13.21
CA LYS A 58 -15.26 7.21 13.64
C LYS A 58 -15.86 8.25 12.68
N ASP A 59 -15.64 8.05 11.39
CA ASP A 59 -15.87 9.07 10.35
C ASP A 59 -17.12 8.79 9.50
N GLY A 60 -17.76 7.65 9.71
CA GLY A 60 -18.89 7.15 8.91
C GLY A 60 -18.44 6.30 7.72
N THR A 61 -19.34 5.43 7.26
CA THR A 61 -19.09 4.57 6.09
C THR A 61 -19.04 5.41 4.82
N PRO A 62 -17.98 5.32 4.01
CA PRO A 62 -17.87 6.10 2.77
C PRO A 62 -18.75 5.53 1.66
N ASP A 63 -18.99 6.35 0.64
CA ASP A 63 -19.60 5.90 -0.62
C ASP A 63 -18.63 4.97 -1.39
N LEU A 64 -17.31 5.26 -1.30
CA LEU A 64 -16.25 4.49 -1.93
C LEU A 64 -14.99 4.44 -1.05
N LEU A 65 -14.37 3.27 -0.95
CA LEU A 65 -13.03 3.04 -0.40
C LEU A 65 -12.03 2.93 -1.54
N LEU A 66 -11.04 3.82 -1.58
CA LEU A 66 -9.92 3.81 -2.52
C LEU A 66 -8.65 3.32 -1.82
N LEU A 67 -8.01 2.30 -2.39
CA LEU A 67 -6.68 1.86 -2.01
C LEU A 67 -5.67 2.47 -2.98
N SER A 68 -4.85 3.40 -2.52
CA SER A 68 -3.77 3.99 -3.32
C SER A 68 -2.45 3.30 -3.00
N PHE A 69 -1.80 2.76 -4.02
CA PHE A 69 -0.46 2.18 -3.93
C PHE A 69 0.53 3.08 -4.64
N HIS A 70 1.79 3.04 -4.25
CA HIS A 70 2.82 3.73 -5.02
C HIS A 70 2.83 3.17 -6.46
N GLY A 71 2.89 4.04 -7.44
CA GLY A 71 3.00 3.65 -8.84
C GLY A 71 4.34 2.99 -9.16
N ALA A 72 4.39 2.36 -10.31
CA ALA A 72 5.63 1.86 -10.91
C ALA A 72 5.52 1.96 -12.44
N PRO A 73 6.65 2.09 -13.17
CA PRO A 73 6.64 2.02 -14.62
C PRO A 73 5.98 0.76 -15.15
N LYS A 74 5.07 0.90 -16.11
CA LYS A 74 4.31 -0.23 -16.68
C LYS A 74 5.23 -1.31 -17.27
N ARG A 75 6.41 -0.93 -17.74
CA ARG A 75 7.40 -1.88 -18.28
C ARG A 75 7.80 -2.94 -17.24
N TYR A 76 7.88 -2.62 -15.96
CA TYR A 76 8.22 -3.61 -14.92
C TYR A 76 7.20 -4.75 -14.87
N LEU A 77 5.90 -4.44 -14.97
CA LEU A 77 4.86 -5.48 -15.06
C LEU A 77 5.06 -6.36 -16.30
N ILE A 78 5.40 -5.77 -17.47
CA ILE A 78 5.64 -6.49 -18.72
C ILE A 78 6.89 -7.39 -18.61
N GLU A 79 7.90 -6.92 -17.90
CA GLU A 79 9.16 -7.64 -17.63
C GLU A 79 9.03 -8.70 -16.53
N GLY A 80 7.84 -8.85 -15.91
CA GLY A 80 7.57 -9.91 -14.94
C GLY A 80 7.72 -9.51 -13.48
N ASP A 81 7.87 -8.22 -13.15
CA ASP A 81 7.84 -7.76 -11.75
C ASP A 81 6.46 -8.04 -11.14
N PRO A 82 6.36 -8.76 -10.01
CA PRO A 82 5.10 -9.16 -9.42
C PRO A 82 4.35 -8.05 -8.67
N TYR A 83 4.92 -6.85 -8.57
CA TYR A 83 4.41 -5.75 -7.75
C TYR A 83 2.92 -5.46 -7.97
N HIS A 84 2.53 -5.26 -9.25
CA HIS A 84 1.13 -5.00 -9.61
C HIS A 84 0.19 -6.13 -9.14
N CYS A 85 0.58 -7.38 -9.38
CA CYS A 85 -0.21 -8.56 -8.98
C CYS A 85 -0.34 -8.64 -7.47
N GLN A 86 0.71 -8.30 -6.71
CA GLN A 86 0.68 -8.27 -5.25
C GLN A 86 -0.22 -7.14 -4.73
N CYS A 87 -0.20 -5.94 -5.34
CA CYS A 87 -1.15 -4.87 -5.02
C CYS A 87 -2.60 -5.30 -5.25
N ALA A 88 -2.89 -5.88 -6.42
CA ALA A 88 -4.21 -6.38 -6.77
C ALA A 88 -4.69 -7.48 -5.79
N LYS A 89 -3.80 -8.40 -5.41
CA LYS A 89 -4.12 -9.46 -4.42
C LYS A 89 -4.44 -8.88 -3.05
N THR A 90 -3.64 -7.93 -2.55
CA THR A 90 -3.92 -7.23 -1.29
C THR A 90 -5.31 -6.57 -1.33
N GLY A 91 -5.60 -5.83 -2.39
CA GLY A 91 -6.90 -5.15 -2.52
C GLY A 91 -8.07 -6.13 -2.56
N ARG A 92 -7.96 -7.22 -3.31
CA ARG A 92 -8.98 -8.27 -3.35
C ARG A 92 -9.22 -8.88 -1.97
N LEU A 93 -8.15 -9.24 -1.23
CA LEU A 93 -8.27 -9.84 0.10
C LEU A 93 -8.90 -8.87 1.12
N ILE A 94 -8.56 -7.58 1.08
CA ILE A 94 -9.20 -6.55 1.91
C ILE A 94 -10.68 -6.42 1.56
N LYS A 95 -11.03 -6.34 0.27
CA LYS A 95 -12.42 -6.25 -0.20
C LYS A 95 -13.25 -7.45 0.26
N GLU A 96 -12.75 -8.66 0.09
CA GLU A 96 -13.37 -9.90 0.53
C GLU A 96 -13.56 -9.93 2.06
N LYS A 97 -12.52 -9.56 2.81
CA LYS A 97 -12.54 -9.51 4.28
C LYS A 97 -13.58 -8.54 4.82
N LEU A 98 -13.70 -7.38 4.20
CA LEU A 98 -14.63 -6.32 4.58
C LEU A 98 -16.03 -6.49 3.95
N LYS A 99 -16.21 -7.45 3.04
CA LYS A 99 -17.43 -7.69 2.28
C LYS A 99 -17.95 -6.44 1.54
N ILE A 100 -17.02 -5.66 0.97
CA ILE A 100 -17.35 -4.44 0.22
C ILE A 100 -17.74 -4.82 -1.21
N HIS A 101 -18.84 -4.24 -1.69
CA HIS A 101 -19.28 -4.41 -3.08
C HIS A 101 -18.31 -3.76 -4.08
N ASP A 102 -18.25 -4.33 -5.29
CA ASP A 102 -17.30 -3.86 -6.33
C ASP A 102 -17.46 -2.38 -6.69
N ASN A 103 -18.68 -1.88 -6.73
CA ASN A 103 -18.96 -0.47 -7.02
C ASN A 103 -18.60 0.51 -5.90
N LYS A 104 -18.17 0.02 -4.74
CA LYS A 104 -17.72 0.81 -3.57
C LYS A 104 -16.27 0.63 -3.24
N PHE A 105 -15.49 0.04 -4.15
CA PHE A 105 -14.09 -0.28 -3.94
C PHE A 105 -13.28 -0.02 -5.19
N MET A 106 -12.13 0.65 -5.05
CA MET A 106 -11.18 0.86 -6.14
C MET A 106 -9.74 0.71 -5.67
N ILE A 107 -8.85 0.43 -6.63
CA ILE A 107 -7.40 0.50 -6.47
C ILE A 107 -6.88 1.53 -7.46
N SER A 108 -5.90 2.33 -7.04
CA SER A 108 -5.18 3.28 -7.88
C SER A 108 -3.69 3.30 -7.55
N PHE A 109 -2.92 4.02 -8.36
CA PHE A 109 -1.47 4.13 -8.23
C PHE A 109 -1.07 5.62 -8.22
N GLN A 110 -0.31 6.01 -7.18
CA GLN A 110 0.15 7.37 -6.91
C GLN A 110 1.61 7.60 -7.29
N SER A 111 2.11 8.81 -7.13
CA SER A 111 3.52 9.20 -7.19
C SER A 111 4.19 8.91 -8.54
N ARG A 112 3.44 9.08 -9.65
CA ARG A 112 4.04 8.95 -10.97
C ARG A 112 4.93 10.15 -11.28
N PHE A 113 6.03 9.90 -11.97
CA PHE A 113 6.90 10.96 -12.47
C PHE A 113 7.55 10.58 -13.81
N GLY A 114 8.04 11.59 -14.53
CA GLY A 114 8.65 11.39 -15.84
C GLY A 114 7.63 11.15 -16.95
N SER A 115 8.09 10.77 -18.13
CA SER A 115 7.28 10.69 -19.36
C SER A 115 6.87 9.28 -19.76
N GLU A 116 7.42 8.24 -19.11
CA GLU A 116 7.05 6.86 -19.43
C GLU A 116 5.67 6.48 -18.87
N PRO A 117 4.96 5.53 -19.47
CA PRO A 117 3.70 5.02 -18.93
C PRO A 117 3.89 4.28 -17.59
N TRP A 118 3.05 4.60 -16.60
CA TRP A 118 3.02 3.97 -15.29
C TRP A 118 1.81 3.06 -15.13
N LEU A 119 1.77 2.31 -14.03
CA LEU A 119 0.61 1.50 -13.63
C LEU A 119 -0.62 2.39 -13.45
N GLN A 120 -1.76 1.89 -13.89
CA GLN A 120 -3.04 2.59 -13.88
C GLN A 120 -4.10 1.83 -13.08
N PRO A 121 -5.20 2.49 -12.64
CA PRO A 121 -5.51 3.93 -12.82
C PRO A 121 -4.64 4.82 -11.95
N TYR A 122 -4.37 6.06 -12.39
CA TYR A 122 -3.62 7.05 -11.62
C TYR A 122 -4.50 7.63 -10.51
N THR A 123 -3.91 7.89 -9.34
CA THR A 123 -4.68 8.33 -8.16
C THR A 123 -5.23 9.74 -8.36
N ASP A 124 -4.42 10.69 -8.83
CA ASP A 124 -4.83 12.06 -9.17
C ASP A 124 -6.06 12.08 -10.09
N GLU A 125 -5.94 11.53 -11.30
CA GLU A 125 -7.07 11.44 -12.24
C GLU A 125 -8.29 10.69 -11.68
N THR A 126 -8.06 9.72 -10.78
CA THR A 126 -9.15 8.96 -10.15
C THR A 126 -9.90 9.82 -9.16
N LEU A 127 -9.21 10.62 -8.35
CA LEU A 127 -9.81 11.53 -7.38
C LEU A 127 -10.69 12.58 -8.07
N GLU A 128 -10.18 13.21 -9.12
CA GLU A 128 -10.95 14.14 -9.96
C GLU A 128 -12.22 13.47 -10.53
N LYS A 129 -12.06 12.31 -11.16
CA LYS A 129 -13.19 11.57 -11.76
C LYS A 129 -14.25 11.18 -10.72
N LEU A 130 -13.86 10.81 -9.51
CA LEU A 130 -14.78 10.43 -8.43
C LEU A 130 -15.54 11.64 -7.89
N GLY A 131 -14.88 12.79 -7.70
CA GLY A 131 -15.53 14.06 -7.34
C GLY A 131 -16.59 14.45 -8.36
N ASN A 132 -16.25 14.42 -9.64
CA ASN A 132 -17.17 14.72 -10.75
C ASN A 132 -18.35 13.72 -10.88
N LYS A 133 -18.20 12.49 -10.37
CA LYS A 133 -19.26 11.43 -10.39
C LYS A 133 -20.20 11.46 -9.19
N ASN A 134 -20.25 12.55 -8.40
CA ASN A 134 -21.08 12.66 -7.22
C ASN A 134 -20.78 11.67 -6.09
N ILE A 135 -19.57 11.13 -6.00
CA ILE A 135 -19.11 10.47 -4.78
C ILE A 135 -19.00 11.55 -3.70
N LYS A 136 -19.84 11.45 -2.68
CA LYS A 136 -19.89 12.50 -1.63
C LYS A 136 -18.84 12.28 -0.55
N HIS A 137 -18.69 11.02 -0.09
CA HIS A 137 -17.72 10.65 0.92
C HIS A 137 -16.75 9.60 0.37
N LEU A 138 -15.50 9.99 0.21
CA LEU A 138 -14.40 9.11 -0.19
C LEU A 138 -13.51 8.83 1.02
N SER A 139 -13.19 7.55 1.25
CA SER A 139 -12.10 7.16 2.17
C SER A 139 -10.92 6.62 1.36
N VAL A 140 -9.72 7.09 1.67
CA VAL A 140 -8.48 6.67 1.01
C VAL A 140 -7.52 6.08 2.04
N ILE A 141 -6.91 4.95 1.70
CA ILE A 141 -5.85 4.30 2.45
C ILE A 141 -4.70 3.94 1.52
N THR A 142 -3.47 3.95 2.05
CA THR A 142 -2.23 3.65 1.32
C THR A 142 -1.58 2.37 1.85
N PRO A 143 -2.10 1.17 1.54
CA PRO A 143 -1.68 -0.07 2.21
C PRO A 143 -0.22 -0.44 1.96
N GLY A 144 0.38 0.03 0.86
CA GLY A 144 1.79 -0.22 0.53
C GLY A 144 2.80 0.50 1.43
N PHE A 145 2.32 1.33 2.37
CA PHE A 145 3.17 2.08 3.29
C PHE A 145 2.93 1.60 4.73
N SER A 146 4.01 1.23 5.42
CA SER A 146 3.94 0.80 6.83
C SER A 146 3.78 1.97 7.78
N ALA A 147 4.31 3.15 7.40
CA ALA A 147 4.24 4.39 8.16
C ALA A 147 3.95 5.57 7.24
N ASP A 148 3.28 6.57 7.79
CA ASP A 148 3.01 7.82 7.09
C ASP A 148 4.31 8.56 6.77
N ASN A 149 4.33 9.17 5.60
CA ASN A 149 5.46 9.92 5.06
C ASN A 149 4.93 11.02 4.12
N ILE A 150 5.82 11.71 3.42
CA ILE A 150 5.44 12.81 2.51
C ILE A 150 4.49 12.34 1.40
N GLU A 151 4.71 11.14 0.85
CA GLU A 151 3.88 10.56 -0.23
C GLU A 151 2.46 10.18 0.23
N THR A 152 2.24 10.06 1.53
CA THR A 152 0.92 9.75 2.10
C THR A 152 0.25 10.98 2.73
N LEU A 153 1.02 11.85 3.37
CA LEU A 153 0.49 13.01 4.06
C LEU A 153 0.31 14.22 3.14
N GLU A 154 1.29 14.52 2.30
CA GLU A 154 1.22 15.63 1.35
C GLU A 154 0.43 15.20 0.11
N GLU A 155 0.93 14.25 -0.67
CA GLU A 155 0.33 13.88 -1.95
C GLU A 155 -1.12 13.37 -1.80
N ILE A 156 -1.41 12.48 -0.81
CA ILE A 156 -2.76 11.90 -0.69
C ILE A 156 -3.65 12.69 0.26
N ASN A 157 -3.16 13.01 1.49
CA ASN A 157 -4.03 13.60 2.50
C ASN A 157 -4.21 15.12 2.33
N MET A 158 -3.27 15.83 1.70
CA MET A 158 -3.41 17.27 1.42
C MET A 158 -3.85 17.49 -0.03
N GLU A 159 -2.98 17.26 -1.01
CA GLU A 159 -3.24 17.54 -2.43
C GLU A 159 -4.42 16.72 -2.97
N GLY A 160 -4.40 15.39 -2.77
CA GLY A 160 -5.48 14.52 -3.23
C GLY A 160 -6.83 14.82 -2.56
N ARG A 161 -6.83 15.26 -1.30
CA ARG A 161 -8.04 15.75 -0.63
C ARG A 161 -8.58 17.01 -1.32
N GLU A 162 -7.71 17.99 -1.59
CA GLU A 162 -8.07 19.26 -2.23
C GLU A 162 -8.66 18.98 -3.62
N GLU A 163 -7.97 18.20 -4.44
CA GLU A 163 -8.41 17.81 -5.78
C GLU A 163 -9.80 17.14 -5.77
N PHE A 164 -10.03 16.18 -4.87
CA PHE A 164 -11.34 15.53 -4.76
C PHE A 164 -12.45 16.50 -4.35
N LEU A 165 -12.19 17.40 -3.39
CA LEU A 165 -13.19 18.36 -2.90
C LEU A 165 -13.50 19.43 -3.94
N GLU A 166 -12.51 19.96 -4.64
CA GLU A 166 -12.67 20.92 -5.73
C GLU A 166 -13.43 20.33 -6.91
N SER A 167 -13.25 19.04 -7.19
CA SER A 167 -13.99 18.31 -8.23
C SER A 167 -15.44 17.97 -7.85
N GLY A 168 -15.93 18.40 -6.66
CA GLY A 168 -17.33 18.24 -6.26
C GLY A 168 -17.61 17.24 -5.16
N GLY A 169 -16.60 16.53 -4.66
CA GLY A 169 -16.67 15.72 -3.44
C GLY A 169 -17.04 16.55 -2.21
N LYS A 170 -17.55 15.92 -1.17
CA LYS A 170 -18.01 16.62 0.05
C LYS A 170 -17.21 16.27 1.29
N LYS A 171 -16.73 15.05 1.37
CA LYS A 171 -15.96 14.56 2.52
C LYS A 171 -14.86 13.62 2.04
N PHE A 172 -13.64 13.94 2.42
CA PHE A 172 -12.48 13.09 2.19
C PHE A 172 -11.93 12.61 3.53
N THR A 173 -11.82 11.31 3.70
CA THR A 173 -11.23 10.70 4.90
C THR A 173 -9.94 9.99 4.51
N TYR A 174 -8.81 10.51 4.95
CA TYR A 174 -7.55 9.78 4.88
C TYR A 174 -7.46 8.81 6.05
N ILE A 175 -7.21 7.53 5.77
CA ILE A 175 -6.99 6.50 6.79
C ILE A 175 -5.48 6.35 6.97
N PRO A 176 -4.90 6.74 8.11
CA PRO A 176 -3.46 6.68 8.35
C PRO A 176 -2.88 5.28 8.14
N CYS A 177 -1.63 5.22 7.76
CA CYS A 177 -0.85 3.98 7.77
C CYS A 177 -0.88 3.33 9.16
N LEU A 178 -0.42 2.09 9.26
CA LEU A 178 -0.43 1.39 10.55
C LEU A 178 0.46 2.06 11.59
N ASN A 179 1.53 2.72 11.18
CA ASN A 179 2.45 3.47 12.05
C ASN A 179 2.87 2.63 13.28
N ASP A 180 3.02 3.28 14.43
CA ASP A 180 3.31 2.68 15.74
C ASP A 180 2.03 2.30 16.52
N THR A 181 0.89 2.20 15.84
CA THR A 181 -0.34 1.72 16.48
C THR A 181 -0.17 0.29 17.01
N LYS A 182 -1.04 -0.09 17.95
CA LYS A 182 -1.02 -1.46 18.48
C LYS A 182 -1.12 -2.50 17.36
N GLU A 183 -1.98 -2.28 16.38
CA GLU A 183 -2.15 -3.16 15.22
C GLU A 183 -0.90 -3.26 14.35
N GLY A 184 -0.21 -2.13 14.13
CA GLY A 184 1.05 -2.06 13.40
C GLY A 184 2.18 -2.78 14.13
N MET A 185 2.34 -2.51 15.43
CA MET A 185 3.38 -3.14 16.25
C MET A 185 3.13 -4.64 16.45
N ASP A 186 1.89 -5.06 16.69
CA ASP A 186 1.52 -6.48 16.78
C ASP A 186 1.81 -7.25 15.47
N LEU A 187 1.57 -6.61 14.31
CA LEU A 187 1.93 -7.17 13.01
C LEU A 187 3.42 -7.37 12.88
N LEU A 188 4.22 -6.32 13.11
CA LEU A 188 5.69 -6.39 12.98
C LEU A 188 6.28 -7.42 13.95
N HIS A 189 5.79 -7.49 15.18
CA HIS A 189 6.20 -8.47 16.17
C HIS A 189 5.95 -9.91 15.69
N LYS A 190 4.75 -10.20 15.16
CA LYS A 190 4.41 -11.53 14.62
C LYS A 190 5.28 -11.92 13.43
N LEU A 191 5.53 -10.97 12.52
CA LEU A 191 6.40 -11.21 11.37
C LEU A 191 7.83 -11.48 11.83
N ALA A 192 8.36 -10.71 12.79
CA ALA A 192 9.69 -10.94 13.36
C ALA A 192 9.80 -12.30 14.02
N LEU A 193 8.85 -12.71 14.86
CA LEU A 193 8.84 -14.02 15.50
C LEU A 193 8.81 -15.17 14.48
N LYS A 194 8.02 -15.00 13.40
CA LYS A 194 7.98 -16.00 12.32
C LYS A 194 9.33 -16.15 11.63
N GLU A 195 10.03 -15.06 11.36
CA GLU A 195 11.34 -15.10 10.71
C GLU A 195 12.45 -15.59 11.66
N LEU A 196 12.30 -15.38 12.96
CA LEU A 196 13.23 -15.87 13.98
C LEU A 196 13.02 -17.35 14.32
N ALA A 197 11.95 -17.98 13.88
CA ALA A 197 11.67 -19.39 14.12
C ALA A 197 12.82 -20.27 13.61
N GLY A 198 13.38 -21.08 14.51
CA GLY A 198 14.56 -21.94 14.25
C GLY A 198 15.91 -21.22 14.41
N TRP A 199 15.94 -19.97 14.88
CA TRP A 199 17.14 -19.22 15.24
C TRP A 199 17.20 -18.96 16.75
N ILE A 200 16.05 -18.97 17.40
CA ILE A 200 15.85 -18.84 18.86
C ILE A 200 14.98 -19.98 19.35
#